data_cebc4ef45ac7591d048ae70d43422f4b
#
_entry.id   cebc4ef45ac7591d048ae70d43422f4b
#
_cell.length_a   1.000
_cell.length_b   1.000
_cell.length_c   1.000
_cell.angle_alpha   90.00
_cell.angle_beta   90.00
_cell.angle_gamma   90.00
#
_symmetry.space_group_name_H-M   'P 1'
#
loop_
_entity.id
_entity.type
_entity.pdbx_description
1 polymer ?
#
loop_
_entity_poly.entity_id
_entity_poly.type
_entity_poly.pdbx_seq_one_letter_code
_entity_poly.pdbx_strand_id
1 'polypeptide(L)'
;MRALLDTSVVVAGTSITVDSAAVSVITIAELGYGIGHQPDPFERSRRSLCLSRIQELYEPLPVDVIVADAWAQLAAYTAACGRQPRRRAFDLLIAATAQAHGLTLLTRDEDLLWLSDVLDVRAV
;
A
#
# COMPACT_ATOMS: atom_id res chain seq x y z
N MET A 1 -12.33 -4.89 -11.93
CA MET A 1 -11.72 -4.92 -10.59
C MET A 1 -11.35 -3.50 -10.17
N ARG A 2 -11.77 -3.11 -9.00
CA ARG A 2 -11.36 -1.87 -8.36
C ARG A 2 -10.23 -2.19 -7.39
N ALA A 3 -9.07 -1.57 -7.57
CA ALA A 3 -7.85 -1.97 -6.87
C ALA A 3 -7.23 -0.85 -6.05
N LEU A 4 -6.60 -1.21 -4.94
CA LEU A 4 -5.64 -0.39 -4.23
C LEU A 4 -4.24 -0.94 -4.55
N LEU A 5 -3.34 -0.07 -4.95
CA LEU A 5 -1.98 -0.46 -5.31
C LEU A 5 -1.07 -0.37 -4.07
N ASP A 6 -0.47 -1.49 -3.70
CA ASP A 6 0.61 -1.49 -2.71
C ASP A 6 1.81 -0.70 -3.25
N THR A 7 2.60 -0.13 -2.36
CA THR A 7 3.80 0.63 -2.72
C THR A 7 4.74 -0.16 -3.63
N SER A 8 4.86 -1.47 -3.42
CA SER A 8 5.67 -2.36 -4.26
C SER A 8 5.25 -2.37 -5.73
N VAL A 9 3.96 -2.24 -6.02
CA VAL A 9 3.42 -2.18 -7.38
C VAL A 9 3.75 -0.83 -8.03
N VAL A 10 3.58 0.25 -7.27
CA VAL A 10 3.87 1.61 -7.74
C VAL A 10 5.34 1.77 -8.08
N VAL A 11 6.24 1.32 -7.19
CA VAL A 11 7.70 1.40 -7.38
C VAL A 11 8.16 0.59 -8.59
N ALA A 12 7.59 -0.58 -8.80
CA ALA A 12 7.94 -1.45 -9.93
C ALA A 12 7.46 -0.92 -11.28
N GLY A 13 6.49 0.01 -11.29
CA GLY A 13 5.89 0.51 -12.51
C GLY A 13 5.18 -0.59 -13.31
N THR A 14 4.63 -1.59 -12.62
CA THR A 14 3.97 -2.73 -13.24
C THR A 14 2.73 -2.27 -14.01
N SER A 15 2.64 -2.69 -15.26
CA SER A 15 1.42 -2.50 -16.05
C SER A 15 0.34 -3.44 -15.54
N ILE A 16 -0.80 -2.87 -15.17
CA ILE A 16 -1.95 -3.62 -14.66
C ILE A 16 -3.21 -3.24 -15.44
N THR A 17 -4.13 -4.18 -15.56
CA THR A 17 -5.43 -3.93 -16.18
C THR A 17 -6.50 -4.03 -15.10
N VAL A 18 -7.04 -2.86 -14.72
CA VAL A 18 -8.09 -2.73 -13.70
C VAL A 18 -9.10 -1.68 -14.15
N ASP A 19 -10.33 -1.75 -13.62
CA ASP A 19 -11.36 -0.75 -13.92
C ASP A 19 -11.03 0.60 -13.29
N SER A 20 -10.50 0.58 -12.09
CA SER A 20 -10.01 1.76 -11.40
C SER A 20 -8.92 1.38 -10.39
N ALA A 21 -8.00 2.30 -10.15
CA ALA A 21 -6.91 2.12 -9.20
C ALA A 21 -6.85 3.31 -8.24
N ALA A 22 -6.45 3.03 -7.01
CA ALA A 22 -6.22 4.02 -5.97
C ALA A 22 -4.89 3.75 -5.26
N VAL A 23 -4.39 4.73 -4.54
CA VAL A 23 -3.22 4.60 -3.67
C VAL A 23 -3.56 5.16 -2.28
N SER A 24 -2.85 4.70 -1.26
CA SER A 24 -2.98 5.22 0.11
C SER A 24 -2.03 6.39 0.33
N VAL A 25 -2.39 7.29 1.27
CA VAL A 25 -1.46 8.31 1.78
C VAL A 25 -0.19 7.67 2.37
N ILE A 26 -0.28 6.44 2.85
CA ILE A 26 0.88 5.68 3.35
C ILE A 26 1.90 5.43 2.22
N THR A 27 1.43 5.12 1.01
CA THR A 27 2.31 4.99 -0.16
C THR A 27 3.04 6.29 -0.45
N ILE A 28 2.37 7.44 -0.34
CA ILE A 28 3.02 8.75 -0.48
C ILE A 28 4.12 8.93 0.57
N ALA A 29 3.83 8.58 1.83
CA ALA A 29 4.80 8.67 2.92
C ALA A 29 6.02 7.76 2.68
N GLU A 30 5.80 6.53 2.25
CA GLU A 30 6.89 5.59 1.96
C GLU A 30 7.76 6.04 0.79
N LEU A 31 7.15 6.55 -0.28
CA LEU A 31 7.88 7.09 -1.42
C LEU A 31 8.73 8.31 -1.02
N GLY A 32 8.16 9.21 -0.23
CA GLY A 32 8.89 10.38 0.29
C GLY A 32 10.06 9.99 1.19
N TYR A 33 9.84 9.04 2.09
CA TYR A 33 10.90 8.50 2.94
C TYR A 33 12.04 7.90 2.11
N GLY A 34 11.71 7.10 1.09
CA GLY A 34 12.68 6.47 0.20
C GLY A 34 13.55 7.48 -0.54
N ILE A 35 12.98 8.62 -0.95
CA ILE A 35 13.72 9.72 -1.58
C ILE A 35 14.74 10.30 -0.62
N GLY A 36 14.32 10.63 0.60
CA GLY A 36 15.17 11.27 1.60
C GLY A 36 16.34 10.41 2.05
N HIS A 37 16.24 9.09 1.92
CA HIS A 37 17.25 8.13 2.35
C HIS A 37 18.09 7.56 1.20
N GLN A 38 17.86 8.01 -0.03
CA GLN A 38 18.62 7.56 -1.18
C GLN A 38 19.87 8.44 -1.37
N PRO A 39 21.10 7.89 -1.22
CA PRO A 39 22.33 8.67 -1.35
C PRO A 39 22.69 9.00 -2.81
N ASP A 40 22.30 8.17 -3.78
CA ASP A 40 22.57 8.42 -5.18
C ASP A 40 21.67 9.53 -5.74
N PRO A 41 22.24 10.68 -6.20
CA PRO A 41 21.45 11.79 -6.71
C PRO A 41 20.60 11.42 -7.92
N PHE A 42 21.10 10.53 -8.78
CA PHE A 42 20.40 10.10 -9.98
C PHE A 42 19.15 9.29 -9.63
N GLU A 43 19.29 8.33 -8.76
CA GLU A 43 18.19 7.49 -8.27
C GLU A 43 17.18 8.33 -7.45
N ARG A 44 17.67 9.28 -6.67
CA ARG A 44 16.82 10.22 -5.92
C ARG A 44 15.93 11.03 -6.86
N SER A 45 16.50 11.55 -7.95
CA SER A 45 15.73 12.29 -8.97
C SER A 45 14.67 11.42 -9.64
N ARG A 46 15.01 10.18 -9.95
CA ARG A 46 14.09 9.21 -10.54
C ARG A 46 12.90 8.93 -9.61
N ARG A 47 13.17 8.74 -8.33
CA ARG A 47 12.14 8.50 -7.31
C ARG A 47 11.27 9.73 -7.08
N SER A 48 11.86 10.92 -7.09
CA SER A 48 11.11 12.19 -6.98
C SER A 48 10.15 12.37 -8.15
N LEU A 49 10.57 12.02 -9.36
CA LEU A 49 9.71 12.06 -10.54
C LEU A 49 8.54 11.05 -10.42
N CYS A 50 8.81 9.86 -9.93
CA CYS A 50 7.79 8.85 -9.69
C CYS A 50 6.73 9.35 -8.69
N LEU A 51 7.17 9.93 -7.56
CA LEU A 51 6.26 10.48 -6.56
C LEU A 51 5.40 11.61 -7.15
N SER A 52 6.00 12.52 -7.92
CA SER A 52 5.27 13.61 -8.57
C SER A 52 4.20 13.09 -9.50
N ARG A 53 4.48 12.05 -10.28
CA ARG A 53 3.51 11.43 -11.18
C ARG A 53 2.35 10.79 -10.43
N ILE A 54 2.66 10.10 -9.34
CA ILE A 54 1.61 9.48 -8.51
C ILE A 54 0.70 10.55 -7.93
N GLN A 55 1.24 11.67 -7.46
CA GLN A 55 0.46 12.78 -6.92
C GLN A 55 -0.37 13.49 -7.99
N GLU A 56 0.06 13.49 -9.25
CA GLU A 56 -0.72 14.01 -10.37
C GLU A 56 -1.87 13.08 -10.78
N LEU A 57 -1.64 11.76 -10.74
CA LEU A 57 -2.59 10.76 -11.22
C LEU A 57 -3.64 10.36 -10.20
N TYR A 58 -3.32 10.42 -8.93
CA TYR A 58 -4.16 9.92 -7.85
C TYR A 58 -4.37 10.97 -6.78
N GLU A 59 -5.61 11.03 -6.26
CA GLU A 59 -5.88 11.63 -4.97
C GLU A 59 -5.77 10.53 -3.91
N PRO A 60 -4.74 10.54 -3.04
CA PRO A 60 -4.50 9.42 -2.14
C PRO A 60 -5.63 9.26 -1.11
N LEU A 61 -6.00 8.03 -0.82
CA LEU A 61 -6.99 7.72 0.20
C LEU A 61 -6.39 7.95 1.60
N PRO A 62 -7.08 8.70 2.47
CA PRO A 62 -6.57 9.02 3.79
C PRO A 62 -6.67 7.84 4.75
N VAL A 63 -5.90 7.92 5.84
CA VAL A 63 -6.09 7.08 7.02
C VAL A 63 -7.07 7.79 7.94
N ASP A 64 -8.34 7.55 7.74
CA ASP A 64 -9.43 8.11 8.54
C ASP A 64 -9.91 7.11 9.61
N VAL A 65 -11.02 7.41 10.27
CA VAL A 65 -11.56 6.56 11.34
C VAL A 65 -11.95 5.18 10.82
N ILE A 66 -12.54 5.09 9.63
CA ILE A 66 -12.94 3.81 9.04
C ILE A 66 -11.72 2.94 8.77
N VAL A 67 -10.66 3.52 8.24
CA VAL A 67 -9.37 2.82 8.02
C VAL A 67 -8.73 2.43 9.36
N ALA A 68 -8.78 3.31 10.37
CA ALA A 68 -8.25 3.01 11.69
C ALA A 68 -8.96 1.82 12.34
N ASP A 69 -10.28 1.75 12.22
CA ASP A 69 -11.08 0.62 12.72
C ASP A 69 -10.73 -0.68 11.97
N ALA A 70 -10.59 -0.61 10.66
CA ALA A 70 -10.17 -1.75 9.85
C ALA A 70 -8.76 -2.21 10.24
N TRP A 71 -7.85 -1.28 10.48
CA TRP A 71 -6.50 -1.61 10.95
C TRP A 71 -6.52 -2.34 12.28
N ALA A 72 -7.33 -1.89 13.24
CA ALA A 72 -7.44 -2.54 14.54
C ALA A 72 -7.89 -4.01 14.41
N GLN A 73 -8.84 -4.28 13.51
CA GLN A 73 -9.29 -5.65 13.21
C GLN A 73 -8.19 -6.50 12.57
N LEU A 74 -7.49 -5.95 11.59
CA LEU A 74 -6.36 -6.64 10.94
C LEU A 74 -5.21 -6.87 11.90
N ALA A 75 -4.93 -5.92 12.79
CA ALA A 75 -3.89 -6.07 13.81
C ALA A 75 -4.22 -7.20 14.78
N ALA A 76 -5.49 -7.29 15.22
CA ALA A 76 -5.95 -8.38 16.08
C ALA A 76 -5.83 -9.74 15.38
N TYR A 77 -6.22 -9.84 14.12
CA TYR A 77 -6.05 -11.04 13.32
C TYR A 77 -4.57 -11.43 13.16
N THR A 78 -3.72 -10.45 12.87
CA THR A 78 -2.27 -10.63 12.72
C THR A 78 -1.66 -11.21 14.01
N ALA A 79 -2.02 -10.64 15.16
CA ALA A 79 -1.55 -11.12 16.46
C ALA A 79 -2.07 -12.53 16.75
N ALA A 80 -3.32 -12.84 16.42
CA ALA A 80 -3.90 -14.18 16.59
C ALA A 80 -3.19 -15.22 15.71
N CYS A 81 -2.62 -14.81 14.58
CA CYS A 81 -1.80 -15.67 13.72
C CYS A 81 -0.34 -15.80 14.20
N GLY A 82 0.00 -15.25 15.37
CA GLY A 82 1.36 -15.31 15.92
C GLY A 82 2.34 -14.34 15.27
N ARG A 83 1.84 -13.33 14.52
CA ARG A 83 2.64 -12.31 13.87
C ARG A 83 2.59 -11.00 14.66
N GLN A 84 3.57 -10.13 14.46
CA GLN A 84 3.64 -8.85 15.14
C GLN A 84 3.09 -7.73 14.24
N PRO A 85 1.92 -7.12 14.56
CA PRO A 85 1.30 -6.10 13.71
C PRO A 85 2.20 -4.89 13.48
N ARG A 86 2.96 -4.47 14.49
CA ARG A 86 3.81 -3.27 14.41
C ARG A 86 4.99 -3.40 13.47
N ARG A 87 5.45 -4.61 13.19
CA ARG A 87 6.56 -4.85 12.25
C ARG A 87 6.20 -4.48 10.83
N ARG A 88 4.91 -4.57 10.49
CA ARG A 88 4.38 -4.26 9.17
C ARG A 88 3.25 -3.26 9.26
N ALA A 89 3.40 -2.26 10.14
CA ALA A 89 2.35 -1.29 10.41
C ALA A 89 1.89 -0.56 9.15
N PHE A 90 2.80 -0.15 8.28
CA PHE A 90 2.46 0.54 7.04
C PHE A 90 1.77 -0.38 6.03
N ASP A 91 2.26 -1.60 5.87
CA ASP A 91 1.62 -2.59 5.00
C ASP A 91 0.20 -2.90 5.47
N LEU A 92 0.01 -3.03 6.78
CA LEU A 92 -1.32 -3.26 7.36
C LEU A 92 -2.23 -2.05 7.24
N LEU A 93 -1.70 -0.81 7.28
CA LEU A 93 -2.49 0.39 7.02
C LEU A 93 -2.95 0.46 5.56
N ILE A 94 -2.10 0.08 4.63
CA ILE A 94 -2.48 -0.03 3.22
C ILE A 94 -3.56 -1.11 3.05
N ALA A 95 -3.38 -2.28 3.64
CA ALA A 95 -4.36 -3.36 3.62
C ALA A 95 -5.69 -2.93 4.25
N ALA A 96 -5.65 -2.23 5.39
CA ALA A 96 -6.83 -1.68 6.05
C ALA A 96 -7.57 -0.67 5.16
N THR A 97 -6.84 0.15 4.41
CA THR A 97 -7.42 1.08 3.44
C THR A 97 -8.19 0.32 2.35
N ALA A 98 -7.60 -0.74 1.82
CA ALA A 98 -8.27 -1.59 0.83
C ALA A 98 -9.54 -2.21 1.41
N GLN A 99 -9.47 -2.77 2.61
CA GLN A 99 -10.62 -3.38 3.27
C GLN A 99 -11.74 -2.36 3.54
N ALA A 100 -11.39 -1.20 4.07
CA ALA A 100 -12.36 -0.15 4.39
C ALA A 100 -13.13 0.35 3.16
N HIS A 101 -12.49 0.37 2.00
CA HIS A 101 -13.06 0.84 0.74
C HIS A 101 -13.57 -0.27 -0.17
N GLY A 102 -13.50 -1.54 0.25
CA GLY A 102 -13.93 -2.67 -0.57
C GLY A 102 -13.11 -2.85 -1.84
N LEU A 103 -11.81 -2.55 -1.78
CA LEU A 103 -10.90 -2.64 -2.91
C LEU A 103 -10.08 -3.92 -2.84
N THR A 104 -9.67 -4.43 -4.01
CA THR A 104 -8.68 -5.50 -4.10
C THR A 104 -7.29 -4.90 -3.88
N LEU A 105 -6.53 -5.45 -2.93
CA LEU A 105 -5.13 -5.05 -2.74
C LEU A 105 -4.26 -5.78 -3.75
N LEU A 106 -3.58 -5.04 -4.61
CA LEU A 106 -2.58 -5.58 -5.54
C LEU A 106 -1.18 -5.36 -4.96
N THR A 107 -0.39 -6.41 -4.89
CA THR A 107 0.96 -6.37 -4.30
C THR A 107 1.96 -7.20 -5.10
N ARG A 108 3.23 -6.81 -5.03
CA ARG A 108 4.36 -7.64 -5.46
C ARG A 108 5.08 -8.30 -4.28
N ASP A 109 4.62 -8.03 -3.06
CA ASP A 109 5.19 -8.60 -1.84
C ASP A 109 4.42 -9.87 -1.48
N GLU A 110 5.03 -11.02 -1.72
CA GLU A 110 4.44 -12.32 -1.39
C GLU A 110 4.16 -12.48 0.11
N ASP A 111 4.89 -11.75 0.95
CA ASP A 111 4.69 -11.78 2.40
C ASP A 111 3.37 -11.13 2.85
N LEU A 112 2.60 -10.53 1.94
CA LEU A 112 1.26 -10.01 2.21
C LEU A 112 0.15 -10.98 1.81
N LEU A 113 0.45 -12.03 1.04
CA LEU A 113 -0.57 -12.94 0.52
C LEU A 113 -1.30 -13.74 1.60
N TRP A 114 -0.71 -13.88 2.80
CA TRP A 114 -1.37 -14.54 3.94
C TRP A 114 -2.63 -13.79 4.41
N LEU A 115 -2.76 -12.51 4.07
CA LEU A 115 -3.96 -11.72 4.37
C LEU A 115 -5.17 -12.12 3.51
N SER A 116 -4.98 -12.97 2.50
CA SER A 116 -6.07 -13.39 1.59
C SER A 116 -7.22 -14.13 2.30
N ASP A 117 -6.99 -14.60 3.53
CA ASP A 117 -8.05 -15.20 4.33
C ASP A 117 -9.08 -14.18 4.87
N VAL A 118 -8.71 -12.89 4.90
CA VAL A 118 -9.55 -11.84 5.50
C VAL A 118 -9.84 -10.67 4.57
N LEU A 119 -9.08 -10.53 3.48
CA LEU A 119 -9.36 -9.53 2.45
C LEU A 119 -8.89 -10.02 1.08
N ASP A 120 -9.35 -9.36 0.01
CA ASP A 120 -8.96 -9.72 -1.36
C ASP A 120 -7.57 -9.14 -1.65
N VAL A 121 -6.55 -9.98 -1.58
CA VAL A 121 -5.15 -9.65 -1.91
C VAL A 121 -4.72 -10.48 -3.10
N ARG A 122 -4.12 -9.85 -4.09
CA ARG A 122 -3.62 -10.54 -5.29
C ARG A 122 -2.21 -10.10 -5.64
N ALA A 123 -1.40 -11.08 -6.02
CA ALA A 123 -0.07 -10.84 -6.57
C ALA A 123 -0.15 -10.33 -8.01
N VAL A 124 0.77 -9.44 -8.35
CA VAL A 124 0.92 -8.93 -9.72
C VAL A 124 2.37 -8.95 -10.18
#